data_4da0a46f8e3d6a6205b8ae7abca7c026
#
_entry.id   4da0a46f8e3d6a6205b8ae7abca7c026
#
_cell.length_a   1.000
_cell.length_b   1.000
_cell.length_c   1.000
_cell.angle_alpha   90.00
_cell.angle_beta   90.00
_cell.angle_gamma   90.00
#
_symmetry.space_group_name_H-M   'P 1'
#
loop_
_entity.id
_entity.type
_entity.pdbx_description
1 polymer ?
#
loop_
_entity_poly.entity_id
_entity_poly.type
_entity_poly.pdbx_seq_one_letter_code
_entity_poly.pdbx_strand_id
1 'polypeptide(L)'
;ITRIDLCVMDVDGKVNSTTFPIEDEDFGDISSFVESMADSQVIRGYHFFKIYDGQTVEFILIAKGGNEDTYMIGRVAVAEIQNLIVAYKERFDKSNFIQNLILDNLLLVDVYNRAKKLHIPVEAKRVVILVEIRNEKDQDAIEILKNMFISRSNDFITAIDEKNIIIVRNLEESDDYESIEAIARMIVDMLNSEAMAKARVSYGNIIHEIKDVSR
;
A
#
# COMPACT_ATOMS: atom_id res chain seq x y z
N ILE A 1 -16.88 1.94 21.60
CA ILE A 1 -16.02 0.80 21.24
C ILE A 1 -16.89 -0.44 21.33
N THR A 2 -17.18 -1.08 20.21
CA THR A 2 -17.90 -2.35 20.16
C THR A 2 -17.01 -3.43 20.77
N ARG A 3 -17.57 -4.28 21.63
CA ARG A 3 -16.87 -5.42 22.24
C ARG A 3 -17.09 -6.71 21.48
N ILE A 4 -17.18 -6.63 20.14
CA ILE A 4 -17.34 -7.82 19.29
C ILE A 4 -15.94 -8.28 18.89
N ASP A 5 -15.65 -9.51 19.21
CA ASP A 5 -14.40 -10.17 18.86
C ASP A 5 -14.42 -10.59 17.39
N LEU A 6 -13.34 -10.30 16.68
CA LEU A 6 -13.16 -10.54 15.26
C LEU A 6 -11.89 -11.35 14.99
N CYS A 7 -11.97 -12.21 13.97
CA CYS A 7 -10.84 -12.94 13.41
C CYS A 7 -10.89 -12.85 11.89
N VAL A 8 -9.74 -12.63 11.28
CA VAL A 8 -9.55 -12.68 9.83
C VAL A 8 -8.60 -13.82 9.50
N MET A 9 -8.99 -14.68 8.58
CA MET A 9 -8.18 -15.79 8.10
C MET A 9 -8.23 -15.88 6.58
N ASP A 10 -7.27 -16.59 6.00
CA ASP A 10 -7.30 -16.92 4.58
C ASP A 10 -8.26 -18.09 4.30
N VAL A 11 -8.44 -18.40 3.01
CA VAL A 11 -9.32 -19.47 2.55
C VAL A 11 -8.86 -20.88 2.96
N ASP A 12 -7.58 -21.02 3.32
CA ASP A 12 -6.98 -22.28 3.78
C ASP A 12 -7.10 -22.44 5.31
N GLY A 13 -7.69 -21.45 6.00
CA GLY A 13 -7.94 -21.47 7.44
C GLY A 13 -6.78 -20.95 8.28
N LYS A 14 -5.75 -20.37 7.68
CA LYS A 14 -4.64 -19.76 8.42
C LYS A 14 -5.06 -18.38 8.93
N VAL A 15 -4.90 -18.19 10.24
CA VAL A 15 -5.24 -16.93 10.92
C VAL A 15 -4.26 -15.83 10.57
N ASN A 16 -4.75 -14.73 10.03
CA ASN A 16 -3.98 -13.53 9.73
C ASN A 16 -4.00 -12.53 10.90
N SER A 17 -5.17 -12.36 11.54
CA SER A 17 -5.33 -11.48 12.69
C SER A 17 -6.53 -11.90 13.51
N THR A 18 -6.44 -11.76 14.84
CA THR A 18 -7.53 -12.07 15.75
C THR A 18 -7.50 -11.17 16.98
N THR A 19 -8.68 -10.86 17.53
CA THR A 19 -8.86 -10.13 18.77
C THR A 19 -9.13 -11.04 19.97
N PHE A 20 -9.24 -12.36 19.75
CA PHE A 20 -9.53 -13.35 20.80
C PHE A 20 -8.69 -14.62 20.59
N PRO A 21 -8.45 -15.41 21.65
CA PRO A 21 -7.77 -16.71 21.52
C PRO A 21 -8.61 -17.67 20.66
N ILE A 22 -7.96 -18.38 19.75
CA ILE A 22 -8.58 -19.37 18.88
C ILE A 22 -8.08 -20.76 19.29
N GLU A 23 -9.02 -21.68 19.52
CA GLU A 23 -8.74 -23.10 19.69
C GLU A 23 -9.00 -23.81 18.34
N ASP A 24 -8.18 -24.78 17.98
CA ASP A 24 -8.18 -25.42 16.65
C ASP A 24 -9.55 -26.04 16.25
N GLU A 25 -10.44 -26.30 17.21
CA GLU A 25 -11.75 -26.90 16.97
C GLU A 25 -12.91 -25.89 16.82
N ASP A 26 -12.66 -24.57 16.99
CA ASP A 26 -13.72 -23.57 17.10
C ASP A 26 -14.53 -23.37 15.82
N PHE A 27 -13.93 -23.50 14.65
CA PHE A 27 -14.54 -23.00 13.41
C PHE A 27 -15.07 -24.08 12.47
N GLY A 28 -14.78 -25.35 12.70
CA GLY A 28 -15.25 -26.44 11.85
C GLY A 28 -14.59 -26.41 10.46
N ASP A 29 -15.30 -26.91 9.47
CA ASP A 29 -14.82 -27.00 8.08
C ASP A 29 -15.02 -25.66 7.35
N ILE A 30 -13.98 -24.84 7.31
CA ILE A 30 -13.97 -23.55 6.63
C ILE A 30 -14.13 -23.72 5.13
N SER A 31 -13.56 -24.78 4.55
CA SER A 31 -13.59 -25.06 3.12
C SER A 31 -15.04 -25.19 2.63
N SER A 32 -15.92 -25.85 3.39
CA SER A 32 -17.33 -25.95 3.06
C SER A 32 -18.02 -24.60 2.99
N PHE A 33 -17.66 -23.65 3.88
CA PHE A 33 -18.21 -22.30 3.81
C PHE A 33 -17.65 -21.54 2.60
N VAL A 34 -16.36 -21.65 2.30
CA VAL A 34 -15.73 -20.99 1.12
C VAL A 34 -16.41 -21.43 -0.16
N GLU A 35 -16.71 -22.72 -0.32
CA GLU A 35 -17.37 -23.30 -1.50
C GLU A 35 -18.89 -23.01 -1.56
N SER A 36 -19.50 -22.66 -0.44
CA SER A 36 -20.93 -22.38 -0.39
C SER A 36 -21.31 -21.15 -1.23
N MET A 37 -22.59 -21.04 -1.63
CA MET A 37 -23.11 -19.85 -2.31
C MET A 37 -23.41 -18.68 -1.34
N ALA A 38 -23.34 -18.90 -0.03
CA ALA A 38 -23.67 -17.89 0.96
C ALA A 38 -22.51 -16.94 1.19
N ASP A 39 -22.79 -15.62 1.15
CA ASP A 39 -21.80 -14.59 1.50
C ASP A 39 -21.56 -14.49 3.00
N SER A 40 -22.53 -14.92 3.80
CA SER A 40 -22.40 -15.01 5.25
C SER A 40 -23.22 -16.16 5.80
N GLN A 41 -22.75 -16.75 6.90
CA GLN A 41 -23.42 -17.87 7.57
C GLN A 41 -23.08 -17.88 9.05
N VAL A 42 -24.01 -18.38 9.89
CA VAL A 42 -23.75 -18.67 11.31
C VAL A 42 -23.33 -20.12 11.45
N ILE A 43 -22.14 -20.36 11.96
CA ILE A 43 -21.59 -21.70 12.21
C ILE A 43 -21.14 -21.76 13.66
N ARG A 44 -21.65 -22.69 14.45
CA ARG A 44 -21.28 -22.91 15.86
C ARG A 44 -21.30 -21.66 16.74
N GLY A 45 -22.22 -20.72 16.46
CA GLY A 45 -22.35 -19.48 17.25
C GLY A 45 -21.41 -18.34 16.82
N TYR A 46 -20.73 -18.49 15.69
CA TYR A 46 -19.92 -17.45 15.06
C TYR A 46 -20.57 -17.02 13.74
N HIS A 47 -20.54 -15.74 13.43
CA HIS A 47 -20.86 -15.23 12.08
C HIS A 47 -19.64 -15.27 11.19
N PHE A 48 -19.73 -15.97 10.08
CA PHE A 48 -18.75 -16.05 9.02
C PHE A 48 -19.16 -15.15 7.87
N PHE A 49 -18.20 -14.42 7.29
CA PHE A 49 -18.41 -13.55 6.14
C PHE A 49 -17.30 -13.75 5.13
N LYS A 50 -17.63 -13.82 3.86
CA LYS A 50 -16.65 -13.82 2.78
C LYS A 50 -16.18 -12.41 2.49
N ILE A 51 -14.87 -12.27 2.33
CA ILE A 51 -14.23 -11.04 1.88
C ILE A 51 -13.69 -11.31 0.47
N TYR A 52 -14.21 -10.55 -0.47
CA TYR A 52 -13.88 -10.72 -1.88
C TYR A 52 -12.80 -9.77 -2.33
N ASP A 53 -11.95 -10.26 -3.25
CA ASP A 53 -11.08 -9.48 -4.08
C ASP A 53 -11.53 -9.68 -5.54
N GLY A 54 -12.22 -8.69 -6.09
CA GLY A 54 -12.96 -8.84 -7.35
C GLY A 54 -14.04 -9.91 -7.25
N GLN A 55 -13.85 -11.05 -7.91
CA GLN A 55 -14.78 -12.18 -7.88
C GLN A 55 -14.29 -13.38 -7.06
N THR A 56 -13.10 -13.29 -6.50
CA THR A 56 -12.47 -14.39 -5.74
C THR A 56 -12.61 -14.13 -4.24
N VAL A 57 -12.95 -15.15 -3.46
CA VAL A 57 -12.90 -15.08 -2.00
C VAL A 57 -11.44 -15.10 -1.59
N GLU A 58 -10.98 -14.05 -0.93
CA GLU A 58 -9.57 -13.91 -0.51
C GLU A 58 -9.40 -14.18 0.97
N PHE A 59 -10.35 -13.68 1.78
CA PHE A 59 -10.34 -13.87 3.22
C PHE A 59 -11.72 -14.21 3.76
N ILE A 60 -11.74 -14.71 4.98
CA ILE A 60 -12.93 -14.94 5.78
C ILE A 60 -12.83 -14.09 7.04
N LEU A 61 -13.86 -13.29 7.31
CA LEU A 61 -14.04 -12.63 8.59
C LEU A 61 -14.95 -13.49 9.45
N ILE A 62 -14.54 -13.75 10.67
CA ILE A 62 -15.32 -14.45 11.69
C ILE A 62 -15.58 -13.48 12.83
N ALA A 63 -16.85 -13.27 13.16
CA ALA A 63 -17.28 -12.48 14.29
C ALA A 63 -17.88 -13.37 15.38
N LYS A 64 -17.40 -13.22 16.63
CA LYS A 64 -17.86 -14.03 17.75
C LYS A 64 -19.25 -13.61 18.21
N GLY A 65 -20.22 -14.50 18.05
CA GLY A 65 -21.63 -14.28 18.38
C GLY A 65 -22.52 -14.56 17.17
N GLY A 66 -23.80 -14.82 17.43
CA GLY A 66 -24.78 -15.16 16.41
C GLY A 66 -25.97 -14.17 16.35
N ASN A 67 -25.87 -13.04 17.06
CA ASN A 67 -26.95 -12.06 17.14
C ASN A 67 -26.87 -11.02 16.00
N GLU A 68 -27.91 -10.18 15.88
CA GLU A 68 -28.03 -9.17 14.84
C GLU A 68 -26.92 -8.10 14.93
N ASP A 69 -26.52 -7.69 16.13
CA ASP A 69 -25.43 -6.72 16.34
C ASP A 69 -24.11 -7.25 15.79
N THR A 70 -23.80 -8.53 16.05
CA THR A 70 -22.62 -9.21 15.51
C THR A 70 -22.65 -9.25 13.99
N TYR A 71 -23.81 -9.53 13.40
CA TYR A 71 -23.99 -9.50 11.94
C TYR A 71 -23.73 -8.11 11.38
N MET A 72 -24.31 -7.07 11.95
CA MET A 72 -24.16 -5.69 11.47
C MET A 72 -22.69 -5.22 11.56
N ILE A 73 -22.03 -5.48 12.68
CA ILE A 73 -20.61 -5.11 12.86
C ILE A 73 -19.72 -5.91 11.90
N GLY A 74 -19.97 -7.21 11.72
CA GLY A 74 -19.27 -8.03 10.75
C GLY A 74 -19.38 -7.48 9.33
N ARG A 75 -20.58 -7.05 8.90
CA ARG A 75 -20.81 -6.44 7.58
C ARG A 75 -20.02 -5.13 7.40
N VAL A 76 -19.98 -4.28 8.43
CA VAL A 76 -19.17 -3.05 8.39
C VAL A 76 -17.67 -3.40 8.27
N ALA A 77 -17.19 -4.34 9.09
CA ALA A 77 -15.79 -4.78 9.03
C ALA A 77 -15.42 -5.37 7.67
N VAL A 78 -16.29 -6.18 7.05
CA VAL A 78 -16.08 -6.70 5.68
C VAL A 78 -15.92 -5.56 4.69
N ALA A 79 -16.82 -4.57 4.70
CA ALA A 79 -16.77 -3.43 3.78
C ALA A 79 -15.46 -2.63 3.95
N GLU A 80 -15.04 -2.39 5.19
CA GLU A 80 -13.79 -1.69 5.46
C GLU A 80 -12.55 -2.48 4.99
N ILE A 81 -12.52 -3.80 5.23
CA ILE A 81 -11.40 -4.64 4.78
C ILE A 81 -11.36 -4.68 3.25
N GLN A 82 -12.50 -4.79 2.57
CA GLN A 82 -12.57 -4.73 1.10
C GLN A 82 -12.04 -3.40 0.56
N ASN A 83 -12.41 -2.28 1.18
CA ASN A 83 -11.89 -0.96 0.82
C ASN A 83 -10.37 -0.89 1.00
N LEU A 84 -9.84 -1.45 2.09
CA LEU A 84 -8.39 -1.52 2.34
C LEU A 84 -7.66 -2.38 1.29
N ILE A 85 -8.23 -3.52 0.88
CA ILE A 85 -7.67 -4.38 -0.18
C ILE A 85 -7.56 -3.60 -1.50
N VAL A 86 -8.66 -2.92 -1.89
CA VAL A 86 -8.68 -2.11 -3.12
C VAL A 86 -7.65 -0.99 -3.07
N ALA A 87 -7.60 -0.23 -1.96
CA ALA A 87 -6.64 0.87 -1.79
C ALA A 87 -5.19 0.38 -1.79
N TYR A 88 -4.91 -0.78 -1.17
CA TYR A 88 -3.58 -1.38 -1.17
C TYR A 88 -3.14 -1.80 -2.57
N LYS A 89 -4.02 -2.44 -3.33
CA LYS A 89 -3.76 -2.84 -4.73
C LYS A 89 -3.51 -1.64 -5.64
N GLU A 90 -4.34 -0.62 -5.54
CA GLU A 90 -4.15 0.60 -6.31
C GLU A 90 -2.78 1.23 -6.03
N ARG A 91 -2.38 1.28 -4.76
CA ARG A 91 -1.05 1.79 -4.36
C ARG A 91 0.08 0.92 -4.90
N PHE A 92 -0.09 -0.41 -4.88
CA PHE A 92 0.90 -1.36 -5.39
C PHE A 92 1.04 -1.25 -6.91
N ASP A 93 -0.08 -1.14 -7.63
CA ASP A 93 -0.09 -0.96 -9.09
C ASP A 93 0.59 0.36 -9.51
N LYS A 94 0.33 1.45 -8.78
CA LYS A 94 1.02 2.73 -9.01
C LYS A 94 2.53 2.62 -8.77
N SER A 95 2.94 1.97 -7.68
CA SER A 95 4.36 1.77 -7.37
C SER A 95 5.07 0.93 -8.44
N ASN A 96 4.45 -0.17 -8.87
CA ASN A 96 4.97 -1.01 -9.95
C ASN A 96 5.06 -0.27 -11.28
N PHE A 97 4.06 0.54 -11.59
CA PHE A 97 4.08 1.36 -12.81
C PHE A 97 5.27 2.32 -12.81
N ILE A 98 5.46 3.07 -11.73
CA ILE A 98 6.55 4.03 -11.60
C ILE A 98 7.92 3.32 -11.61
N GLN A 99 8.06 2.18 -10.95
CA GLN A 99 9.30 1.40 -10.97
C GLN A 99 9.65 0.93 -12.38
N ASN A 100 8.67 0.38 -13.12
CA ASN A 100 8.90 -0.02 -14.51
C ASN A 100 9.18 1.17 -15.44
N LEU A 101 8.57 2.33 -15.18
CA LEU A 101 8.83 3.55 -15.92
C LEU A 101 10.28 4.04 -15.71
N ILE A 102 10.75 4.09 -14.46
CA ILE A 102 12.12 4.49 -14.12
C ILE A 102 13.15 3.55 -14.75
N LEU A 103 12.87 2.25 -14.79
CA LEU A 103 13.74 1.24 -15.40
C LEU A 103 13.66 1.17 -16.93
N ASP A 104 12.90 2.09 -17.56
CA ASP A 104 12.65 2.15 -19.01
C ASP A 104 12.10 0.84 -19.61
N ASN A 105 11.32 0.10 -18.82
CA ASN A 105 10.72 -1.18 -19.19
C ASN A 105 9.36 -1.05 -19.89
N LEU A 106 8.90 0.18 -20.19
CA LEU A 106 7.58 0.44 -20.75
C LEU A 106 7.67 1.09 -22.12
N LEU A 107 6.84 0.62 -23.06
CA LEU A 107 6.63 1.33 -24.31
C LEU A 107 5.87 2.64 -24.08
N LEU A 108 6.15 3.67 -24.86
CA LEU A 108 5.53 4.98 -24.71
C LEU A 108 3.99 4.93 -24.68
N VAL A 109 3.39 4.09 -25.52
CA VAL A 109 1.93 3.88 -25.56
C VAL A 109 1.41 3.31 -24.24
N ASP A 110 2.16 2.37 -23.65
CA ASP A 110 1.80 1.77 -22.37
C ASP A 110 1.95 2.77 -21.21
N VAL A 111 2.94 3.65 -21.27
CA VAL A 111 3.11 4.72 -20.27
C VAL A 111 1.85 5.57 -20.17
N TYR A 112 1.32 6.06 -21.30
CA TYR A 112 0.12 6.90 -21.31
C TYR A 112 -1.15 6.12 -20.89
N ASN A 113 -1.32 4.90 -21.40
CA ASN A 113 -2.50 4.09 -21.09
C ASN A 113 -2.55 3.69 -19.61
N ARG A 114 -1.41 3.26 -19.04
CA ARG A 114 -1.34 2.88 -17.62
C ARG A 114 -1.45 4.08 -16.70
N ALA A 115 -0.80 5.21 -17.00
CA ALA A 115 -0.94 6.45 -16.24
C ALA A 115 -2.41 6.86 -16.15
N LYS A 116 -3.14 6.84 -17.27
CA LYS A 116 -4.58 7.15 -17.30
C LYS A 116 -5.41 6.18 -16.45
N LYS A 117 -5.16 4.86 -16.57
CA LYS A 117 -5.85 3.83 -15.79
C LYS A 117 -5.62 3.99 -14.28
N LEU A 118 -4.40 4.37 -13.90
CA LEU A 118 -3.99 4.54 -12.50
C LEU A 118 -4.28 5.95 -11.96
N HIS A 119 -4.97 6.80 -12.72
CA HIS A 119 -5.27 8.19 -12.36
C HIS A 119 -4.02 9.01 -12.01
N ILE A 120 -2.90 8.73 -12.70
CA ILE A 120 -1.67 9.49 -12.58
C ILE A 120 -1.68 10.58 -13.67
N PRO A 121 -1.57 11.86 -13.31
CA PRO A 121 -1.51 12.94 -14.30
C PRO A 121 -0.36 12.74 -15.27
N VAL A 122 -0.64 12.77 -16.57
CA VAL A 122 0.38 12.63 -17.61
C VAL A 122 1.27 13.89 -17.65
N GLU A 123 0.62 15.05 -17.56
CA GLU A 123 1.27 16.34 -17.48
C GLU A 123 1.22 16.85 -16.05
N ALA A 124 2.38 17.01 -15.44
CA ALA A 124 2.57 17.60 -14.13
C ALA A 124 4.05 17.96 -13.94
N LYS A 125 4.31 19.03 -13.22
CA LYS A 125 5.66 19.45 -12.83
C LYS A 125 6.22 18.47 -11.81
N ARG A 126 7.33 17.81 -12.13
CA ARG A 126 7.94 16.77 -11.29
C ARG A 126 9.45 16.89 -11.24
N VAL A 127 10.02 16.29 -10.21
CA VAL A 127 11.44 16.01 -10.11
C VAL A 127 11.66 14.57 -9.64
N VAL A 128 12.69 13.95 -10.16
CA VAL A 128 13.18 12.64 -9.70
C VAL A 128 14.34 12.87 -8.75
N ILE A 129 14.23 12.32 -7.54
CA ILE A 129 15.24 12.40 -6.49
C ILE A 129 15.75 11.00 -6.23
N LEU A 130 17.07 10.81 -6.28
CA LEU A 130 17.76 9.56 -5.93
C LEU A 130 18.37 9.69 -4.54
N VAL A 131 18.04 8.77 -3.66
CA VAL A 131 18.61 8.66 -2.31
C VAL A 131 19.45 7.38 -2.26
N GLU A 132 20.76 7.53 -2.15
CA GLU A 132 21.70 6.43 -1.96
C GLU A 132 22.04 6.28 -0.47
N ILE A 133 21.77 5.09 0.10
CA ILE A 133 22.04 4.75 1.50
C ILE A 133 23.35 3.96 1.58
N ARG A 134 24.26 4.40 2.44
CA ARG A 134 25.60 3.79 2.52
C ARG A 134 25.71 2.60 3.47
N ASN A 135 24.78 2.41 4.39
CA ASN A 135 24.83 1.35 5.39
C ASN A 135 23.78 0.26 5.09
N GLU A 136 24.22 -1.00 5.05
CA GLU A 136 23.39 -2.18 4.66
C GLU A 136 22.30 -2.57 5.67
N LYS A 137 22.11 -1.85 6.78
CA LYS A 137 21.18 -2.24 7.86
C LYS A 137 19.87 -1.45 7.91
N ASP A 138 19.64 -0.51 6.99
CA ASP A 138 18.55 0.44 7.13
C ASP A 138 17.31 0.09 6.28
N GLN A 139 16.65 -1.05 6.60
CA GLN A 139 15.30 -1.36 6.08
C GLN A 139 14.28 -0.28 6.46
N ASP A 140 14.55 0.49 7.49
CA ASP A 140 13.67 1.54 8.01
C ASP A 140 13.71 2.82 7.17
N ALA A 141 14.76 3.06 6.37
CA ALA A 141 14.92 4.29 5.61
C ALA A 141 13.79 4.55 4.60
N ILE A 142 13.32 3.51 3.91
CA ILE A 142 12.20 3.65 2.98
C ILE A 142 10.90 3.98 3.72
N GLU A 143 10.71 3.44 4.93
CA GLU A 143 9.54 3.70 5.75
C GLU A 143 9.56 5.13 6.30
N ILE A 144 10.71 5.59 6.77
CA ILE A 144 10.91 6.98 7.20
C ILE A 144 10.62 7.95 6.05
N LEU A 145 11.15 7.68 4.84
CA LEU A 145 10.87 8.50 3.67
C LEU A 145 9.38 8.47 3.28
N LYS A 146 8.74 7.31 3.32
CA LYS A 146 7.29 7.21 3.07
C LYS A 146 6.49 8.04 4.09
N ASN A 147 6.87 7.99 5.36
CA ASN A 147 6.21 8.75 6.42
C ASN A 147 6.41 10.26 6.27
N MET A 148 7.60 10.69 5.84
CA MET A 148 7.91 12.09 5.57
C MET A 148 7.03 12.69 4.47
N PHE A 149 6.67 11.91 3.45
CA PHE A 149 5.88 12.36 2.30
C PHE A 149 4.42 11.90 2.31
N ILE A 150 3.94 11.30 3.41
CA ILE A 150 2.61 10.66 3.52
C ILE A 150 1.45 11.63 3.25
N SER A 151 1.65 12.93 3.50
CA SER A 151 0.63 13.96 3.32
C SER A 151 0.38 14.38 1.86
N ARG A 152 1.22 13.92 0.92
CA ARG A 152 1.10 14.25 -0.51
C ARG A 152 0.79 12.99 -1.32
N SER A 153 -0.46 12.85 -1.73
CA SER A 153 -1.00 11.64 -2.38
C SER A 153 -0.39 11.30 -3.75
N ASN A 154 0.38 12.20 -4.35
CA ASN A 154 0.91 12.06 -5.70
C ASN A 154 2.43 11.89 -5.78
N ASP A 155 3.11 11.79 -4.64
CA ASP A 155 4.53 11.46 -4.60
C ASP A 155 4.70 9.93 -4.61
N PHE A 156 5.69 9.43 -5.36
CA PHE A 156 5.98 8.00 -5.46
C PHE A 156 7.35 7.72 -4.88
N ILE A 157 7.42 6.75 -3.98
CA ILE A 157 8.66 6.33 -3.34
C ILE A 157 8.82 4.84 -3.55
N THR A 158 9.90 4.45 -4.19
CA THR A 158 10.22 3.04 -4.46
C THR A 158 11.70 2.77 -4.27
N ALA A 159 12.04 1.60 -3.70
CA ALA A 159 13.40 1.11 -3.73
C ALA A 159 13.66 0.44 -5.09
N ILE A 160 14.81 0.70 -5.69
CA ILE A 160 15.28 0.00 -6.88
C ILE A 160 16.12 -1.20 -6.48
N ASP A 161 16.94 -1.01 -5.47
CA ASP A 161 17.77 -2.04 -4.85
C ASP A 161 17.93 -1.77 -3.35
N GLU A 162 18.82 -2.51 -2.69
CA GLU A 162 19.04 -2.44 -1.25
C GLU A 162 19.62 -1.09 -0.77
N LYS A 163 20.17 -0.29 -1.68
CA LYS A 163 20.86 0.98 -1.36
C LYS A 163 20.23 2.20 -1.99
N ASN A 164 19.44 2.02 -3.05
CA ASN A 164 18.92 3.10 -3.86
C ASN A 164 17.39 3.21 -3.75
N ILE A 165 16.94 4.35 -3.27
CA ILE A 165 15.53 4.73 -3.20
C ILE A 165 15.32 5.89 -4.16
N ILE A 166 14.27 5.78 -4.99
CA ILE A 166 13.83 6.87 -5.86
C ILE A 166 12.54 7.47 -5.34
N ILE A 167 12.50 8.79 -5.38
CA ILE A 167 11.33 9.60 -5.09
C ILE A 167 10.98 10.36 -6.36
N VAL A 168 9.79 10.09 -6.92
CA VAL A 168 9.21 10.92 -7.98
C VAL A 168 8.25 11.88 -7.31
N ARG A 169 8.65 13.14 -7.22
CA ARG A 169 7.90 14.15 -6.48
C ARG A 169 7.14 15.06 -7.42
N ASN A 170 5.87 15.28 -7.14
CA ASN A 170 5.09 16.33 -7.77
C ASN A 170 5.42 17.68 -7.13
N LEU A 171 5.68 18.68 -7.97
CA LEU A 171 6.00 20.04 -7.60
C LEU A 171 4.80 20.94 -7.84
N GLU A 172 4.67 21.97 -7.02
CA GLU A 172 3.75 23.07 -7.27
C GLU A 172 4.35 24.03 -8.31
N GLU A 173 3.54 24.88 -8.92
CA GLU A 173 4.03 25.84 -9.92
C GLU A 173 5.09 26.79 -9.37
N SER A 174 4.99 27.14 -8.08
CA SER A 174 5.95 27.99 -7.36
C SER A 174 7.25 27.31 -6.99
N ASP A 175 7.30 25.96 -7.02
CA ASP A 175 8.52 25.23 -6.64
C ASP A 175 9.62 25.41 -7.69
N ASP A 176 10.81 25.68 -7.25
CA ASP A 176 12.02 25.87 -8.06
C ASP A 176 13.16 24.97 -7.56
N TYR A 177 14.37 25.16 -8.09
CA TYR A 177 15.53 24.38 -7.67
C TYR A 177 15.96 24.66 -6.23
N GLU A 178 15.66 25.84 -5.67
CA GLU A 178 15.94 26.12 -4.25
C GLU A 178 15.04 25.29 -3.35
N SER A 179 13.75 25.17 -3.73
CA SER A 179 12.79 24.31 -3.05
C SER A 179 13.23 22.83 -3.09
N ILE A 180 13.71 22.36 -4.25
CA ILE A 180 14.21 20.99 -4.41
C ILE A 180 15.45 20.75 -3.54
N GLU A 181 16.38 21.70 -3.51
CA GLU A 181 17.58 21.61 -2.67
C GLU A 181 17.23 21.56 -1.17
N ALA A 182 16.27 22.39 -0.74
CA ALA A 182 15.77 22.35 0.64
C ALA A 182 15.17 20.98 1.01
N ILE A 183 14.41 20.37 0.09
CA ILE A 183 13.88 19.02 0.26
C ILE A 183 15.00 17.99 0.33
N ALA A 184 16.00 18.06 -0.55
CA ALA A 184 17.14 17.16 -0.55
C ALA A 184 17.92 17.21 0.77
N ARG A 185 18.14 18.42 1.31
CA ARG A 185 18.76 18.61 2.63
C ARG A 185 17.91 18.03 3.75
N MET A 186 16.60 18.25 3.73
CA MET A 186 15.66 17.71 4.71
C MET A 186 15.69 16.17 4.72
N ILE A 187 15.77 15.51 3.55
CA ILE A 187 15.92 14.06 3.44
C ILE A 187 17.19 13.58 4.11
N VAL A 188 18.34 14.24 3.85
CA VAL A 188 19.63 13.88 4.46
C VAL A 188 19.58 14.03 5.98
N ASP A 189 19.04 15.14 6.47
CA ASP A 189 18.94 15.43 7.91
C ASP A 189 18.04 14.42 8.63
N MET A 190 16.90 14.09 8.02
CA MET A 190 15.94 13.12 8.56
C MET A 190 16.55 11.71 8.65
N LEU A 191 17.18 11.24 7.58
CA LEU A 191 17.83 9.92 7.56
C LEU A 191 19.01 9.84 8.53
N ASN A 192 19.77 10.92 8.67
CA ASN A 192 20.85 10.97 9.66
C ASN A 192 20.34 10.95 11.10
N SER A 193 19.23 11.65 11.39
CA SER A 193 18.70 11.78 12.75
C SER A 193 17.88 10.57 13.20
N GLU A 194 17.01 10.03 12.34
CA GLU A 194 16.06 8.97 12.70
C GLU A 194 16.59 7.57 12.38
N ALA A 195 17.28 7.39 11.24
CA ALA A 195 17.84 6.10 10.85
C ALA A 195 19.31 5.94 11.21
N MET A 196 19.99 7.00 11.68
CA MET A 196 21.46 7.04 11.80
C MET A 196 22.16 6.64 10.49
N ALA A 197 21.47 6.79 9.37
CA ALA A 197 21.91 6.37 8.04
C ALA A 197 22.65 7.51 7.33
N LYS A 198 23.83 7.23 6.81
CA LYS A 198 24.53 8.17 5.94
C LYS A 198 23.94 8.06 4.53
N ALA A 199 23.18 9.07 4.13
CA ALA A 199 22.60 9.15 2.81
C ALA A 199 23.29 10.17 1.92
N ARG A 200 23.27 9.90 0.61
CA ARG A 200 23.60 10.87 -0.43
C ARG A 200 22.34 11.10 -1.25
N VAL A 201 21.98 12.35 -1.46
CA VAL A 201 20.80 12.73 -2.24
C VAL A 201 21.24 13.46 -3.48
N SER A 202 20.71 13.07 -4.62
CA SER A 202 20.84 13.76 -5.90
C SER A 202 19.49 13.92 -6.55
N TYR A 203 19.30 14.91 -7.39
CA TYR A 203 18.07 15.16 -8.11
C TYR A 203 18.34 15.55 -9.56
N GLY A 204 17.37 15.20 -10.43
CA GLY A 204 17.41 15.50 -11.85
C GLY A 204 16.82 16.86 -12.19
N ASN A 205 16.58 17.06 -13.48
CA ASN A 205 15.89 18.25 -13.98
C ASN A 205 14.39 18.23 -13.61
N ILE A 206 13.78 19.40 -13.56
CA ILE A 206 12.34 19.55 -13.51
C ILE A 206 11.76 19.09 -14.86
N ILE A 207 10.84 18.15 -14.80
CA ILE A 207 10.15 17.57 -15.94
C ILE A 207 8.65 17.89 -15.89
N HIS A 208 7.98 17.91 -17.05
CA HIS A 208 6.57 18.22 -17.16
C HIS A 208 5.71 17.07 -17.67
N GLU A 209 6.30 16.06 -18.28
CA GLU A 209 5.59 14.87 -18.77
C GLU A 209 6.04 13.60 -18.04
N ILE A 210 5.11 12.69 -17.80
CA ILE A 210 5.37 11.42 -17.11
C ILE A 210 6.41 10.55 -17.84
N LYS A 211 6.47 10.61 -19.17
CA LYS A 211 7.44 9.85 -19.99
C LYS A 211 8.90 10.23 -19.73
N ASP A 212 9.14 11.44 -19.22
CA ASP A 212 10.50 11.96 -19.00
C ASP A 212 11.07 11.55 -17.63
N VAL A 213 10.30 10.80 -16.82
CA VAL A 213 10.75 10.28 -15.52
C VAL A 213 11.94 9.32 -15.64
N SER A 214 12.08 8.59 -16.76
CA SER A 214 13.17 7.65 -17.01
C SER A 214 14.44 8.30 -17.62
N ARG A 215 14.42 9.60 -17.88
CA ARG A 215 15.51 10.34 -18.55
C ARG A 215 16.27 11.23 -17.57
#